data_11e135d1922599f273a5289dfbfc2c0c
#
_entry.id   11e135d1922599f273a5289dfbfc2c0c
#
_cell.length_a   1.000
_cell.length_b   1.000
_cell.length_c   1.000
_cell.angle_alpha   90.00
_cell.angle_beta   90.00
_cell.angle_gamma   90.00
#
_symmetry.space_group_name_H-M   'P 1'
#
loop_
_entity.id
_entity.type
_entity.pdbx_description
1 polymer ?
#
loop_
_entity_poly.entity_id
_entity_poly.type
_entity_poly.pdbx_seq_one_letter_code
_entity_poly.pdbx_strand_id
1 'polypeptide(L)'
;MQGILFIKTSSLGDVVHHMPAVTDAHRHHPDAKLTWVVEEAFAPLARLHPAISEVIPVSTRRWRSQLLHGATWSEISAFKEKLKSARAEKVIDTQGLIRSAMIARAALGERHGYDAASIKEPVASWFYDVKHAVARDQHAVTRNRTLTGLSLGYSPDAAIDYGLIRPPRTDGSRYAVLFHGTSRASKEWREVDWIGAGKWLHAQGLEVVLPWGNERERLRSERLKAAIPGSRILDRLPLDETVKVIANASLVVGVDTGLLHLAAAYEVPLIAVFLATDPGLTGPVGNGPITVVGGKDVYPSFERVIEAAEKLPLKH
;
A
#
# COMPACT_ATOMS: atom_id res chain seq x y z
N MET A 1 -19.16 -5.47 -22.80
CA MET A 1 -18.04 -5.71 -21.86
C MET A 1 -18.25 -4.74 -20.71
N GLN A 2 -18.51 -5.24 -19.51
CA GLN A 2 -18.81 -4.44 -18.34
C GLN A 2 -17.57 -3.63 -17.91
N GLY A 3 -17.72 -2.32 -17.78
CA GLY A 3 -16.65 -1.45 -17.27
C GLY A 3 -16.79 -1.25 -15.76
N ILE A 4 -15.72 -1.47 -15.00
CA ILE A 4 -15.66 -1.23 -13.55
C ILE A 4 -14.55 -0.21 -13.28
N LEU A 5 -14.89 0.89 -12.61
CA LEU A 5 -13.96 1.95 -12.23
C LEU A 5 -13.76 1.93 -10.71
N PHE A 6 -12.56 1.65 -10.26
CA PHE A 6 -12.17 1.74 -8.86
C PHE A 6 -11.60 3.12 -8.53
N ILE A 7 -11.97 3.66 -7.37
CA ILE A 7 -11.39 4.88 -6.82
C ILE A 7 -10.73 4.55 -5.47
N LYS A 8 -9.42 4.49 -5.50
CA LYS A 8 -8.57 4.36 -4.31
C LYS A 8 -7.31 5.19 -4.55
N THR A 9 -7.31 6.43 -4.05
CA THR A 9 -6.33 7.42 -4.48
C THR A 9 -5.05 7.43 -3.67
N SER A 10 -5.12 7.18 -2.37
CA SER A 10 -3.99 7.26 -1.42
C SER A 10 -4.35 6.66 -0.06
N SER A 11 -3.42 6.39 0.88
CA SER A 11 -1.97 6.49 0.75
C SER A 11 -1.37 5.23 0.09
N LEU A 12 -0.03 5.07 0.08
CA LEU A 12 0.65 3.91 -0.49
C LEU A 12 0.08 2.60 0.09
N GLY A 13 0.01 2.47 1.42
CA GLY A 13 -0.55 1.28 2.07
C GLY A 13 -2.01 1.03 1.69
N ASP A 14 -2.84 2.09 1.58
CA ASP A 14 -4.24 1.96 1.17
C ASP A 14 -4.38 1.46 -0.28
N VAL A 15 -3.45 1.86 -1.17
CA VAL A 15 -3.41 1.38 -2.56
C VAL A 15 -3.09 -0.11 -2.57
N VAL A 16 -2.10 -0.56 -1.80
CA VAL A 16 -1.78 -1.99 -1.67
C VAL A 16 -2.95 -2.76 -1.06
N HIS A 17 -3.58 -2.24 0.01
CA HIS A 17 -4.75 -2.86 0.64
C HIS A 17 -5.97 -2.99 -0.29
N HIS A 18 -5.99 -2.29 -1.41
CA HIS A 18 -7.09 -2.41 -2.38
C HIS A 18 -6.84 -3.51 -3.41
N MET A 19 -5.61 -3.93 -3.64
CA MET A 19 -5.28 -4.95 -4.65
C MET A 19 -6.08 -6.26 -4.51
N PRO A 20 -6.29 -6.83 -3.31
CA PRO A 20 -7.10 -8.03 -3.17
C PRO A 20 -8.56 -7.84 -3.64
N ALA A 21 -9.13 -6.64 -3.49
CA ALA A 21 -10.46 -6.35 -4.01
C ALA A 21 -10.49 -6.33 -5.54
N VAL A 22 -9.41 -5.90 -6.19
CA VAL A 22 -9.24 -5.96 -7.65
C VAL A 22 -9.10 -7.41 -8.11
N THR A 23 -8.31 -8.23 -7.41
CA THR A 23 -8.16 -9.66 -7.70
C THR A 23 -9.52 -10.38 -7.63
N ASP A 24 -10.28 -10.16 -6.54
CA ASP A 24 -11.61 -10.75 -6.38
C ASP A 24 -12.55 -10.32 -7.50
N ALA A 25 -12.58 -9.01 -7.81
CA ALA A 25 -13.42 -8.49 -8.89
C ALA A 25 -13.09 -9.13 -10.24
N HIS A 26 -11.81 -9.31 -10.56
CA HIS A 26 -11.39 -9.97 -11.80
C HIS A 26 -11.79 -11.46 -11.84
N ARG A 27 -11.68 -12.18 -10.72
CA ARG A 27 -12.08 -13.59 -10.64
C ARG A 27 -13.57 -13.79 -10.89
N HIS A 28 -14.41 -12.91 -10.32
CA HIS A 28 -15.86 -12.98 -10.45
C HIS A 28 -16.38 -12.36 -11.75
N HIS A 29 -15.63 -11.43 -12.34
CA HIS A 29 -15.97 -10.73 -13.58
C HIS A 29 -14.77 -10.69 -14.54
N PRO A 30 -14.33 -11.86 -15.08
CA PRO A 30 -13.09 -11.95 -15.86
C PRO A 30 -13.12 -11.15 -17.16
N ASP A 31 -14.30 -10.94 -17.73
CA ASP A 31 -14.50 -10.16 -18.97
C ASP A 31 -14.66 -8.65 -18.72
N ALA A 32 -14.66 -8.20 -17.47
CA ALA A 32 -14.82 -6.79 -17.15
C ALA A 32 -13.53 -6.01 -17.44
N LYS A 33 -13.68 -4.80 -18.02
CA LYS A 33 -12.56 -3.86 -18.11
C LYS A 33 -12.40 -3.17 -16.76
N LEU A 34 -11.31 -3.47 -16.03
CA LEU A 34 -11.00 -2.85 -14.74
C LEU A 34 -10.14 -1.60 -14.93
N THR A 35 -10.65 -0.46 -14.48
CA THR A 35 -9.95 0.83 -14.50
C THR A 35 -9.73 1.31 -13.07
N TRP A 36 -8.57 1.89 -12.77
CA TRP A 36 -8.24 2.35 -11.41
C TRP A 36 -7.82 3.82 -11.39
N VAL A 37 -8.52 4.64 -10.61
CA VAL A 37 -8.15 6.04 -10.33
C VAL A 37 -7.29 6.10 -9.07
N VAL A 38 -6.07 6.62 -9.22
CA VAL A 38 -5.07 6.68 -8.15
C VAL A 38 -4.22 7.95 -8.26
N GLU A 39 -3.71 8.48 -7.14
CA GLU A 39 -2.75 9.60 -7.17
C GLU A 39 -1.54 9.27 -8.06
N GLU A 40 -1.07 10.25 -8.83
CA GLU A 40 0.02 10.09 -9.80
C GLU A 40 1.27 9.43 -9.21
N ALA A 41 1.60 9.75 -7.95
CA ALA A 41 2.74 9.17 -7.24
C ALA A 41 2.62 7.65 -7.02
N PHE A 42 1.40 7.10 -7.00
CA PHE A 42 1.15 5.67 -6.76
C PHE A 42 0.67 4.94 -8.02
N ALA A 43 0.55 5.62 -9.16
CA ALA A 43 0.17 5.01 -10.42
C ALA A 43 1.07 3.83 -10.83
N PRO A 44 2.41 3.85 -10.60
CA PRO A 44 3.25 2.70 -10.84
C PRO A 44 2.80 1.44 -10.09
N LEU A 45 2.34 1.57 -8.82
CA LEU A 45 1.84 0.42 -8.05
C LEU A 45 0.55 -0.17 -8.62
N ALA A 46 -0.41 0.68 -8.98
CA ALA A 46 -1.66 0.21 -9.56
C ALA A 46 -1.43 -0.55 -10.88
N ARG A 47 -0.41 -0.16 -11.66
CA ARG A 47 -0.01 -0.83 -12.91
C ARG A 47 0.63 -2.20 -12.71
N LEU A 48 1.10 -2.52 -11.50
CA LEU A 48 1.65 -3.85 -11.21
C LEU A 48 0.56 -4.93 -11.14
N HIS A 49 -0.70 -4.54 -10.95
CA HIS A 49 -1.78 -5.51 -10.88
C HIS A 49 -2.24 -5.92 -12.29
N PRO A 50 -2.04 -7.19 -12.70
CA PRO A 50 -2.24 -7.63 -14.09
C PRO A 50 -3.68 -7.52 -14.58
N ALA A 51 -4.66 -7.58 -13.67
CA ALA A 51 -6.07 -7.43 -14.02
C ALA A 51 -6.50 -5.98 -14.34
N ILE A 52 -5.65 -4.98 -14.02
CA ILE A 52 -5.97 -3.58 -14.33
C ILE A 52 -5.66 -3.28 -15.79
N SER A 53 -6.70 -3.00 -16.54
CA SER A 53 -6.61 -2.66 -17.97
C SER A 53 -6.17 -1.21 -18.18
N GLU A 54 -6.53 -0.31 -17.25
CA GLU A 54 -6.22 1.11 -17.37
C GLU A 54 -6.03 1.76 -15.99
N VAL A 55 -4.99 2.57 -15.85
CA VAL A 55 -4.77 3.43 -14.67
C VAL A 55 -4.97 4.88 -15.08
N ILE A 56 -5.85 5.59 -14.37
CA ILE A 56 -6.10 7.02 -14.54
C ILE A 56 -5.46 7.77 -13.37
N PRO A 57 -4.28 8.38 -13.57
CA PRO A 57 -3.64 9.14 -12.50
C PRO A 57 -4.40 10.44 -12.22
N VAL A 58 -4.49 10.79 -10.93
CA VAL A 58 -5.05 12.04 -10.46
C VAL A 58 -4.01 12.78 -9.60
N SER A 59 -3.98 14.10 -9.66
CA SER A 59 -2.98 14.92 -8.95
C SER A 59 -3.65 15.84 -7.92
N THR A 60 -4.55 15.30 -7.10
CA THR A 60 -5.38 16.13 -6.18
C THR A 60 -4.54 16.96 -5.21
N ARG A 61 -3.38 16.45 -4.79
CA ARG A 61 -2.47 17.17 -3.88
C ARG A 61 -1.84 18.37 -4.57
N ARG A 62 -1.34 18.20 -5.79
CA ARG A 62 -0.71 19.25 -6.60
C ARG A 62 -1.73 20.29 -7.03
N TRP A 63 -2.88 19.87 -7.55
CA TRP A 63 -3.95 20.79 -7.97
C TRP A 63 -4.40 21.70 -6.83
N ARG A 64 -4.55 21.16 -5.62
CA ARG A 64 -4.97 21.95 -4.45
C ARG A 64 -4.01 23.10 -4.12
N SER A 65 -2.71 22.93 -4.36
CA SER A 65 -1.71 23.99 -4.13
C SER A 65 -1.58 24.97 -5.30
N GLN A 66 -2.21 24.68 -6.46
CA GLN A 66 -2.04 25.42 -7.70
C GLN A 66 -3.36 25.85 -8.35
N LEU A 67 -4.42 26.03 -7.55
CA LEU A 67 -5.77 26.39 -8.07
C LEU A 67 -5.83 27.71 -8.83
N LEU A 68 -4.88 28.61 -8.61
CA LEU A 68 -4.79 29.89 -9.31
C LEU A 68 -4.12 29.80 -10.69
N HIS A 69 -3.56 28.65 -11.07
CA HIS A 69 -2.90 28.47 -12.36
C HIS A 69 -3.87 27.89 -13.39
N GLY A 70 -3.98 28.55 -14.54
CA GLY A 70 -4.85 28.11 -15.65
C GLY A 70 -4.54 26.69 -16.14
N ALA A 71 -3.25 26.29 -16.15
CA ALA A 71 -2.82 24.94 -16.51
C ALA A 71 -3.47 23.86 -15.62
N THR A 72 -3.67 24.13 -14.33
CA THR A 72 -4.32 23.20 -13.38
C THR A 72 -5.77 22.92 -13.82
N TRP A 73 -6.50 23.90 -14.26
CA TRP A 73 -7.89 23.72 -14.72
C TRP A 73 -7.97 22.94 -16.03
N SER A 74 -6.99 23.14 -16.93
CA SER A 74 -6.86 22.33 -18.14
C SER A 74 -6.61 20.85 -17.81
N GLU A 75 -5.70 20.57 -16.87
CA GLU A 75 -5.42 19.20 -16.40
C GLU A 75 -6.66 18.58 -15.74
N ILE A 76 -7.38 19.31 -14.89
CA ILE A 76 -8.63 18.84 -14.27
C ILE A 76 -9.68 18.52 -15.33
N SER A 77 -9.80 19.36 -16.38
CA SER A 77 -10.71 19.12 -17.49
C SER A 77 -10.33 17.84 -18.25
N ALA A 78 -9.06 17.70 -18.62
CA ALA A 78 -8.57 16.51 -19.31
C ALA A 78 -8.78 15.23 -18.45
N PHE A 79 -8.54 15.30 -17.13
CA PHE A 79 -8.83 14.21 -16.22
C PHE A 79 -10.32 13.83 -16.21
N LYS A 80 -11.23 14.80 -16.16
CA LYS A 80 -12.67 14.55 -16.21
C LYS A 80 -13.09 13.88 -17.52
N GLU A 81 -12.55 14.33 -18.66
CA GLU A 81 -12.84 13.68 -19.94
C GLU A 81 -12.30 12.24 -19.97
N LYS A 82 -11.14 12.01 -19.41
CA LYS A 82 -10.58 10.65 -19.27
C LYS A 82 -11.44 9.74 -18.38
N LEU A 83 -11.98 10.25 -17.27
CA LEU A 83 -12.94 9.53 -16.43
C LEU A 83 -14.20 9.14 -17.22
N LYS A 84 -14.76 10.05 -17.99
CA LYS A 84 -15.94 9.77 -18.80
C LYS A 84 -15.66 8.77 -19.92
N SER A 85 -14.48 8.83 -20.53
CA SER A 85 -14.07 7.90 -21.60
C SER A 85 -13.90 6.47 -21.12
N ALA A 86 -13.70 6.23 -19.82
CA ALA A 86 -13.65 4.91 -19.23
C ALA A 86 -14.98 4.13 -19.37
N ARG A 87 -16.12 4.86 -19.56
CA ARG A 87 -17.46 4.29 -19.74
C ARG A 87 -17.78 3.17 -18.77
N ALA A 88 -17.47 3.38 -17.49
CA ALA A 88 -17.74 2.41 -16.45
C ALA A 88 -19.27 2.27 -16.26
N GLU A 89 -19.74 1.04 -16.11
CA GLU A 89 -21.11 0.77 -15.66
C GLU A 89 -21.21 0.95 -14.15
N LYS A 90 -20.14 0.54 -13.42
CA LYS A 90 -20.05 0.68 -11.97
C LYS A 90 -18.80 1.46 -11.57
N VAL A 91 -18.98 2.44 -10.69
CA VAL A 91 -17.92 3.25 -10.09
C VAL A 91 -17.89 2.94 -8.60
N ILE A 92 -16.80 2.34 -8.11
CA ILE A 92 -16.67 1.85 -6.74
C ILE A 92 -15.63 2.68 -5.99
N ASP A 93 -16.08 3.50 -5.04
CA ASP A 93 -15.19 4.33 -4.20
C ASP A 93 -14.91 3.63 -2.87
N THR A 94 -13.75 2.97 -2.79
CA THR A 94 -13.25 2.36 -1.56
C THR A 94 -12.40 3.30 -0.71
N GLN A 95 -12.14 4.53 -1.18
CA GLN A 95 -11.42 5.55 -0.40
C GLN A 95 -12.30 6.18 0.67
N GLY A 96 -13.55 6.51 0.35
CA GLY A 96 -14.54 7.02 1.28
C GLY A 96 -14.24 8.41 1.84
N LEU A 97 -13.71 9.31 1.02
CA LEU A 97 -13.45 10.71 1.35
C LEU A 97 -14.25 11.63 0.41
N ILE A 98 -14.57 12.84 0.84
CA ILE A 98 -15.28 13.83 0.01
C ILE A 98 -14.59 14.02 -1.34
N ARG A 99 -13.25 14.12 -1.34
CA ARG A 99 -12.48 14.28 -2.58
C ARG A 99 -12.62 13.09 -3.54
N SER A 100 -12.65 11.85 -3.03
CA SER A 100 -12.83 10.66 -3.87
C SER A 100 -14.27 10.52 -4.35
N ALA A 101 -15.24 10.88 -3.52
CA ALA A 101 -16.65 10.94 -3.89
C ALA A 101 -16.92 11.97 -4.99
N MET A 102 -16.22 13.11 -5.00
CA MET A 102 -16.27 14.07 -6.10
C MET A 102 -15.68 13.53 -7.40
N ILE A 103 -14.63 12.71 -7.32
CA ILE A 103 -14.09 11.98 -8.48
C ILE A 103 -15.14 10.98 -8.98
N ALA A 104 -15.79 10.22 -8.10
CA ALA A 104 -16.86 9.31 -8.45
C ALA A 104 -18.01 10.02 -9.17
N ARG A 105 -18.41 11.20 -8.68
CA ARG A 105 -19.44 12.03 -9.32
C ARG A 105 -19.08 12.51 -10.73
N ALA A 106 -17.79 12.69 -11.01
CA ALA A 106 -17.33 13.14 -12.33
C ALA A 106 -17.24 12.00 -13.37
N ALA A 107 -17.24 10.74 -12.93
CA ALA A 107 -17.28 9.56 -13.78
C ALA A 107 -18.71 9.28 -14.27
N LEU A 108 -18.81 8.46 -15.33
CA LEU A 108 -20.07 7.88 -15.79
C LEU A 108 -20.25 6.52 -15.14
N GLY A 109 -21.50 6.16 -14.80
CA GLY A 109 -21.86 4.87 -14.21
C GLY A 109 -22.51 5.00 -12.83
N GLU A 110 -23.07 3.89 -12.34
CA GLU A 110 -23.69 3.79 -11.03
C GLU A 110 -22.61 3.84 -9.94
N ARG A 111 -22.73 4.79 -9.03
CA ARG A 111 -21.71 5.08 -8.00
C ARG A 111 -22.00 4.33 -6.73
N HIS A 112 -21.09 3.42 -6.37
CA HIS A 112 -21.12 2.62 -5.14
C HIS A 112 -20.11 3.16 -4.13
N GLY A 113 -20.48 3.16 -2.85
CA GLY A 113 -19.59 3.53 -1.76
C GLY A 113 -20.14 3.11 -0.41
N TYR A 114 -19.42 3.44 0.64
CA TYR A 114 -19.84 3.18 2.01
C TYR A 114 -21.05 4.04 2.38
N ASP A 115 -21.94 3.53 3.23
CA ASP A 115 -22.98 4.32 3.87
C ASP A 115 -22.41 5.32 4.90
N ALA A 116 -23.26 6.20 5.42
CA ALA A 116 -22.84 7.26 6.35
C ALA A 116 -22.25 6.72 7.68
N ALA A 117 -22.67 5.54 8.13
CA ALA A 117 -22.18 4.92 9.36
C ALA A 117 -20.81 4.24 9.14
N SER A 118 -20.58 3.71 7.96
CA SER A 118 -19.37 2.96 7.60
C SER A 118 -18.24 3.85 7.08
N ILE A 119 -18.56 5.00 6.50
CA ILE A 119 -17.58 5.87 5.82
C ILE A 119 -16.78 6.72 6.80
N LYS A 120 -15.56 7.13 6.41
CA LYS A 120 -14.71 8.01 7.23
C LYS A 120 -15.24 9.44 7.28
N GLU A 121 -15.73 9.96 6.17
CA GLU A 121 -16.33 11.30 6.04
C GLU A 121 -17.80 11.15 5.65
N PRO A 122 -18.76 11.21 6.60
CA PRO A 122 -20.17 10.88 6.35
C PRO A 122 -20.81 11.61 5.17
N VAL A 123 -20.45 12.89 4.96
CA VAL A 123 -20.94 13.71 3.85
C VAL A 123 -20.60 13.11 2.47
N ALA A 124 -19.49 12.37 2.36
CA ALA A 124 -19.10 11.73 1.11
C ALA A 124 -20.14 10.70 0.64
N SER A 125 -20.90 10.07 1.54
CA SER A 125 -21.94 9.09 1.21
C SER A 125 -23.09 9.70 0.40
N TRP A 126 -23.30 11.02 0.43
CA TRP A 126 -24.34 11.69 -0.34
C TRP A 126 -24.11 11.67 -1.86
N PHE A 127 -22.88 11.41 -2.28
CA PHE A 127 -22.50 11.38 -3.69
C PHE A 127 -22.65 9.99 -4.33
N TYR A 128 -23.00 8.96 -3.56
CA TYR A 128 -23.18 7.59 -4.07
C TYR A 128 -24.66 7.30 -4.33
N ASP A 129 -24.92 6.59 -5.43
CA ASP A 129 -26.25 6.12 -5.80
C ASP A 129 -26.61 4.89 -4.97
N VAL A 130 -25.66 3.97 -4.78
CA VAL A 130 -25.80 2.77 -3.96
C VAL A 130 -24.82 2.84 -2.78
N LYS A 131 -25.36 2.66 -1.58
CA LYS A 131 -24.61 2.77 -0.33
C LYS A 131 -24.60 1.42 0.37
N HIS A 132 -23.41 1.01 0.82
CA HIS A 132 -23.21 -0.29 1.44
C HIS A 132 -22.77 -0.13 2.90
N ALA A 133 -23.43 -0.87 3.79
CA ALA A 133 -23.00 -0.99 5.18
C ALA A 133 -21.82 -1.95 5.29
N VAL A 134 -20.67 -1.44 5.74
CA VAL A 134 -19.44 -2.20 5.94
C VAL A 134 -18.82 -1.80 7.28
N ALA A 135 -18.72 -2.74 8.21
CA ALA A 135 -18.24 -2.47 9.57
C ALA A 135 -16.89 -1.75 9.60
N ARG A 136 -16.74 -0.79 10.52
CA ARG A 136 -15.54 0.06 10.62
C ARG A 136 -14.40 -0.58 11.41
N ASP A 137 -14.71 -1.55 12.22
CA ASP A 137 -13.80 -2.31 13.08
C ASP A 137 -13.11 -3.47 12.35
N GLN A 138 -13.34 -3.61 11.05
CA GLN A 138 -12.67 -4.58 10.20
C GLN A 138 -11.39 -4.01 9.59
N HIS A 139 -10.45 -4.92 9.28
CA HIS A 139 -9.21 -4.57 8.58
C HIS A 139 -9.48 -3.92 7.21
N ALA A 140 -8.63 -2.94 6.82
CA ALA A 140 -8.79 -2.18 5.58
C ALA A 140 -8.91 -3.06 4.32
N VAL A 141 -8.15 -4.15 4.23
CA VAL A 141 -8.25 -5.14 3.13
C VAL A 141 -9.65 -5.75 3.10
N THR A 142 -10.15 -6.23 4.24
CA THR A 142 -11.49 -6.82 4.35
C THR A 142 -12.55 -5.82 3.93
N ARG A 143 -12.48 -4.60 4.42
CA ARG A 143 -13.43 -3.54 4.09
C ARG A 143 -13.47 -3.23 2.58
N ASN A 144 -12.31 -3.11 1.93
CA ASN A 144 -12.23 -2.88 0.49
C ASN A 144 -12.86 -4.03 -0.29
N ARG A 145 -12.55 -5.28 0.07
CA ARG A 145 -13.09 -6.49 -0.54
C ARG A 145 -14.60 -6.60 -0.35
N THR A 146 -15.09 -6.37 0.87
CA THR A 146 -16.52 -6.42 1.20
C THR A 146 -17.30 -5.38 0.41
N LEU A 147 -16.84 -4.12 0.38
CA LEU A 147 -17.53 -3.08 -0.41
C LEU A 147 -17.56 -3.45 -1.90
N THR A 148 -16.45 -3.92 -2.44
CA THR A 148 -16.37 -4.33 -3.85
C THR A 148 -17.29 -5.49 -4.15
N GLY A 149 -17.32 -6.53 -3.29
CA GLY A 149 -18.21 -7.68 -3.43
C GLY A 149 -19.68 -7.29 -3.38
N LEU A 150 -20.08 -6.46 -2.41
CA LEU A 150 -21.45 -5.93 -2.31
C LEU A 150 -21.84 -5.11 -3.55
N SER A 151 -20.91 -4.34 -4.13
CA SER A 151 -21.13 -3.54 -5.32
C SER A 151 -21.32 -4.40 -6.58
N LEU A 152 -20.63 -5.53 -6.64
CA LEU A 152 -20.58 -6.42 -7.81
C LEU A 152 -21.41 -7.69 -7.67
N GLY A 153 -22.03 -7.94 -6.51
CA GLY A 153 -22.93 -9.06 -6.28
C GLY A 153 -22.24 -10.38 -5.95
N TYR A 154 -21.05 -10.36 -5.33
CA TYR A 154 -20.36 -11.57 -4.86
C TYR A 154 -19.89 -11.42 -3.40
N SER A 155 -19.54 -12.55 -2.79
CA SER A 155 -18.86 -12.59 -1.48
C SER A 155 -17.37 -12.81 -1.69
N PRO A 156 -16.49 -12.05 -1.01
CA PRO A 156 -15.05 -12.24 -1.11
C PRO A 156 -14.62 -13.64 -0.65
N ASP A 157 -13.63 -14.22 -1.32
CA ASP A 157 -13.02 -15.50 -0.93
C ASP A 157 -12.34 -15.40 0.44
N ALA A 158 -12.13 -16.54 1.11
CA ALA A 158 -11.46 -16.58 2.41
C ALA A 158 -9.96 -16.15 2.29
N ALA A 159 -9.28 -16.56 1.23
CA ALA A 159 -7.88 -16.23 1.00
C ALA A 159 -7.70 -14.77 0.57
N ILE A 160 -6.60 -14.15 1.01
CA ILE A 160 -6.19 -12.81 0.55
C ILE A 160 -5.18 -13.00 -0.57
N ASP A 161 -5.54 -12.57 -1.78
CA ASP A 161 -4.64 -12.60 -2.93
C ASP A 161 -4.47 -11.19 -3.50
N TYR A 162 -3.23 -10.72 -3.49
CA TYR A 162 -2.89 -9.39 -4.01
C TYR A 162 -2.78 -9.35 -5.54
N GLY A 163 -2.82 -10.50 -6.22
CA GLY A 163 -2.73 -10.62 -7.68
C GLY A 163 -1.38 -10.19 -8.26
N LEU A 164 -0.37 -9.94 -7.44
CA LEU A 164 0.92 -9.45 -7.89
C LEU A 164 1.81 -10.56 -8.41
N ILE A 165 2.45 -10.30 -9.54
CA ILE A 165 3.48 -11.19 -10.11
C ILE A 165 4.83 -10.81 -9.52
N ARG A 166 5.51 -11.77 -8.89
CA ARG A 166 6.84 -11.52 -8.34
C ARG A 166 7.83 -11.24 -9.49
N PRO A 167 8.55 -10.10 -9.45
CA PRO A 167 9.58 -9.83 -10.45
C PRO A 167 10.71 -10.87 -10.36
N PRO A 168 11.35 -11.22 -11.48
CA PRO A 168 12.45 -12.16 -11.48
C PRO A 168 13.62 -11.64 -10.63
N ARG A 169 14.29 -12.55 -9.94
CA ARG A 169 15.53 -12.25 -9.20
C ARG A 169 16.67 -12.14 -10.21
N THR A 170 17.40 -11.05 -10.14
CA THR A 170 18.50 -10.75 -11.10
C THR A 170 19.86 -11.17 -10.59
N ASP A 171 20.00 -11.38 -9.29
CA ASP A 171 21.23 -11.81 -8.64
C ASP A 171 20.97 -12.85 -7.55
N GLY A 172 22.00 -13.56 -7.14
CA GLY A 172 21.95 -14.55 -6.06
C GLY A 172 22.17 -13.96 -4.67
N SER A 173 22.21 -12.62 -4.53
CA SER A 173 22.52 -11.97 -3.25
C SER A 173 21.39 -12.18 -2.23
N ARG A 174 21.76 -12.53 -1.00
CA ARG A 174 20.81 -12.63 0.12
C ARG A 174 20.88 -11.34 0.92
N TYR A 175 19.75 -10.67 1.02
CA TYR A 175 19.70 -9.38 1.74
C TYR A 175 18.42 -9.21 2.55
N ALA A 176 18.54 -8.39 3.60
CA ALA A 176 17.44 -7.89 4.38
C ALA A 176 17.22 -6.40 4.11
N VAL A 177 15.98 -5.97 3.95
CA VAL A 177 15.62 -4.55 3.80
C VAL A 177 15.16 -3.99 5.13
N LEU A 178 15.76 -2.87 5.58
CA LEU A 178 15.37 -2.17 6.79
C LEU A 178 14.61 -0.88 6.45
N PHE A 179 13.28 -0.88 6.60
CA PHE A 179 12.47 0.33 6.46
C PHE A 179 12.44 1.12 7.77
N HIS A 180 13.49 1.91 7.98
CA HIS A 180 13.69 2.71 9.20
C HIS A 180 12.98 4.06 9.16
N GLY A 181 12.46 4.49 7.99
CA GLY A 181 11.74 5.75 7.78
C GLY A 181 10.23 5.61 7.94
N THR A 182 9.62 6.63 8.52
CA THR A 182 8.16 6.74 8.66
C THR A 182 7.73 8.20 8.67
N SER A 183 6.43 8.44 8.43
CA SER A 183 5.86 9.79 8.33
C SER A 183 5.78 10.58 9.66
N ARG A 184 5.93 9.91 10.81
CA ARG A 184 5.80 10.53 12.15
C ARG A 184 6.91 10.05 13.07
N ALA A 185 7.54 10.98 13.79
CA ALA A 185 8.59 10.68 14.76
C ALA A 185 8.15 9.67 15.84
N SER A 186 6.88 9.71 16.26
CA SER A 186 6.34 8.77 17.26
C SER A 186 6.29 7.31 16.81
N LYS A 187 6.45 7.05 15.51
CA LYS A 187 6.52 5.71 14.93
C LYS A 187 7.96 5.27 14.64
N GLU A 188 8.96 6.09 14.97
CA GLU A 188 10.35 5.77 14.70
C GLU A 188 10.93 4.88 15.78
N TRP A 189 11.57 3.82 15.36
CA TRP A 189 12.38 2.96 16.22
C TRP A 189 13.78 3.58 16.41
N ARG A 190 14.39 3.43 17.58
CA ARG A 190 15.67 4.09 17.91
C ARG A 190 16.80 3.57 17.01
N GLU A 191 17.76 4.43 16.70
CA GLU A 191 18.90 4.06 15.85
C GLU A 191 19.73 2.94 16.46
N VAL A 192 19.88 2.92 17.80
CA VAL A 192 20.61 1.85 18.50
C VAL A 192 19.98 0.48 18.29
N ASP A 193 18.65 0.40 18.24
CA ASP A 193 17.93 -0.85 18.01
C ASP A 193 18.05 -1.30 16.55
N TRP A 194 17.98 -0.34 15.58
CA TRP A 194 18.29 -0.62 14.17
C TRP A 194 19.70 -1.14 13.96
N ILE A 195 20.69 -0.57 14.67
CA ILE A 195 22.09 -1.00 14.60
C ILE A 195 22.22 -2.41 15.16
N GLY A 196 21.58 -2.71 16.29
CA GLY A 196 21.59 -4.06 16.90
C GLY A 196 21.00 -5.10 15.95
N ALA A 197 19.81 -4.84 15.41
CA ALA A 197 19.16 -5.72 14.44
C ALA A 197 20.00 -5.88 13.16
N GLY A 198 20.54 -4.79 12.61
CA GLY A 198 21.36 -4.83 11.41
C GLY A 198 22.67 -5.62 11.58
N LYS A 199 23.34 -5.50 12.72
CA LYS A 199 24.54 -6.30 13.04
C LYS A 199 24.21 -7.78 13.13
N TRP A 200 23.09 -8.12 13.77
CA TRP A 200 22.64 -9.51 13.85
C TRP A 200 22.34 -10.09 12.45
N LEU A 201 21.62 -9.35 11.60
CA LEU A 201 21.32 -9.76 10.22
C LEU A 201 22.59 -9.99 9.41
N HIS A 202 23.58 -9.10 9.53
CA HIS A 202 24.89 -9.28 8.90
C HIS A 202 25.58 -10.56 9.37
N ALA A 203 25.54 -10.86 10.67
CA ALA A 203 26.09 -12.10 11.24
C ALA A 203 25.36 -13.36 10.73
N GLN A 204 24.10 -13.25 10.27
CA GLN A 204 23.37 -14.32 9.59
C GLN A 204 23.73 -14.43 8.09
N GLY A 205 24.69 -13.68 7.58
CA GLY A 205 25.12 -13.71 6.19
C GLY A 205 24.18 -12.95 5.24
N LEU A 206 23.40 -12.01 5.76
CA LEU A 206 22.53 -11.14 4.95
C LEU A 206 23.19 -9.78 4.74
N GLU A 207 23.21 -9.29 3.51
CA GLU A 207 23.47 -7.88 3.23
C GLU A 207 22.33 -7.03 3.80
N VAL A 208 22.64 -5.93 4.47
CA VAL A 208 21.60 -5.02 4.99
C VAL A 208 21.39 -3.86 4.03
N VAL A 209 20.18 -3.74 3.50
CA VAL A 209 19.79 -2.72 2.53
C VAL A 209 18.98 -1.63 3.20
N LEU A 210 19.41 -0.37 3.04
CA LEU A 210 18.87 0.82 3.69
C LEU A 210 18.24 1.75 2.65
N PRO A 211 16.95 1.62 2.34
CA PRO A 211 16.23 2.53 1.47
C PRO A 211 15.87 3.84 2.20
N TRP A 212 15.66 4.90 1.42
CA TRP A 212 15.22 6.20 1.91
C TRP A 212 14.31 6.90 0.90
N GLY A 213 13.40 7.74 1.39
CA GLY A 213 12.46 8.51 0.55
C GLY A 213 12.67 10.02 0.61
N ASN A 214 13.36 10.52 1.63
CA ASN A 214 13.64 11.94 1.84
C ASN A 214 15.01 12.16 2.48
N GLU A 215 15.47 13.41 2.52
CA GLU A 215 16.80 13.78 2.99
C GLU A 215 17.06 13.39 4.46
N ARG A 216 16.07 13.52 5.33
CA ARG A 216 16.17 13.10 6.74
C ARG A 216 16.43 11.60 6.85
N GLU A 217 15.73 10.80 6.06
CA GLU A 217 15.92 9.36 6.01
C GLU A 217 17.28 8.99 5.40
N ARG A 218 17.73 9.73 4.38
CA ARG A 218 19.05 9.53 3.77
C ARG A 218 20.18 9.72 4.79
N LEU A 219 20.17 10.82 5.54
CA LEU A 219 21.14 11.10 6.60
C LEU A 219 21.10 10.02 7.70
N ARG A 220 19.91 9.49 8.02
CA ARG A 220 19.78 8.37 8.94
C ARG A 220 20.37 7.08 8.36
N SER A 221 20.14 6.78 7.09
CA SER A 221 20.76 5.65 6.39
C SER A 221 22.29 5.72 6.44
N GLU A 222 22.89 6.92 6.31
CA GLU A 222 24.32 7.11 6.41
C GLU A 222 24.87 6.76 7.80
N ARG A 223 24.20 7.21 8.88
CA ARG A 223 24.60 6.85 10.25
C ARG A 223 24.44 5.35 10.50
N LEU A 224 23.37 4.74 10.04
CA LEU A 224 23.16 3.29 10.15
C LEU A 224 24.23 2.52 9.38
N LYS A 225 24.54 2.93 8.14
CA LYS A 225 25.60 2.32 7.32
C LYS A 225 26.97 2.37 8.01
N ALA A 226 27.29 3.49 8.63
CA ALA A 226 28.56 3.65 9.33
C ALA A 226 28.69 2.67 10.53
N ALA A 227 27.57 2.22 11.12
CA ALA A 227 27.53 1.38 12.29
C ALA A 227 27.20 -0.10 12.01
N ILE A 228 26.63 -0.43 10.84
CA ILE A 228 26.24 -1.80 10.48
C ILE A 228 27.18 -2.32 9.38
N PRO A 229 28.04 -3.31 9.69
CA PRO A 229 28.91 -3.92 8.68
C PRO A 229 28.10 -4.56 7.54
N GLY A 230 28.67 -4.56 6.32
CA GLY A 230 28.01 -5.20 5.16
C GLY A 230 26.70 -4.56 4.75
N SER A 231 26.43 -3.31 5.17
CA SER A 231 25.22 -2.60 4.75
C SER A 231 25.48 -1.67 3.58
N ARG A 232 24.43 -1.48 2.76
CA ARG A 232 24.44 -0.49 1.68
C ARG A 232 23.19 0.39 1.70
N ILE A 233 23.38 1.64 1.32
CA ILE A 233 22.28 2.58 1.08
C ILE A 233 21.84 2.39 -0.36
N LEU A 234 20.54 2.34 -0.60
CA LEU A 234 20.00 2.38 -1.96
C LEU A 234 20.10 3.80 -2.51
N ASP A 235 20.34 3.91 -3.81
CA ASP A 235 20.04 5.14 -4.51
C ASP A 235 18.55 5.45 -4.41
N ARG A 236 18.19 6.70 -4.68
CA ARG A 236 16.77 7.06 -4.73
C ARG A 236 16.10 6.37 -5.92
N LEU A 237 15.41 5.29 -5.66
CA LEU A 237 14.75 4.50 -6.68
C LEU A 237 13.33 5.01 -6.95
N PRO A 238 12.86 4.92 -8.20
CA PRO A 238 11.44 4.96 -8.50
C PRO A 238 10.69 3.84 -7.77
N LEU A 239 9.38 4.02 -7.61
CA LEU A 239 8.58 3.10 -6.79
C LEU A 239 8.52 1.67 -7.36
N ASP A 240 8.48 1.51 -8.67
CA ASP A 240 8.52 0.23 -9.37
C ASP A 240 9.85 -0.53 -9.16
N GLU A 241 10.97 0.18 -9.16
CA GLU A 241 12.28 -0.40 -8.81
C GLU A 241 12.37 -0.76 -7.32
N THR A 242 11.82 0.09 -6.45
CA THR A 242 11.72 -0.21 -5.01
C THR A 242 10.94 -1.50 -4.76
N VAL A 243 9.87 -1.74 -5.53
CA VAL A 243 9.08 -2.99 -5.47
C VAL A 243 9.95 -4.22 -5.80
N LYS A 244 10.82 -4.15 -6.79
CA LYS A 244 11.73 -5.28 -7.14
C LYS A 244 12.67 -5.61 -5.98
N VAL A 245 13.20 -4.58 -5.32
CA VAL A 245 14.05 -4.76 -4.14
C VAL A 245 13.26 -5.42 -2.99
N ILE A 246 12.03 -4.98 -2.74
CA ILE A 246 11.18 -5.56 -1.69
C ILE A 246 10.84 -7.03 -2.02
N ALA A 247 10.34 -7.29 -3.22
CA ALA A 247 9.84 -8.60 -3.62
C ALA A 247 10.90 -9.70 -3.59
N ASN A 248 12.18 -9.34 -3.77
CA ASN A 248 13.31 -10.26 -3.81
C ASN A 248 14.12 -10.33 -2.51
N ALA A 249 13.73 -9.57 -1.47
CA ALA A 249 14.38 -9.62 -0.17
C ALA A 249 14.20 -10.98 0.51
N SER A 250 15.22 -11.42 1.26
CA SER A 250 15.14 -12.61 2.12
C SER A 250 14.35 -12.33 3.40
N LEU A 251 14.40 -11.07 3.88
CA LEU A 251 13.66 -10.58 5.03
C LEU A 251 13.39 -9.07 4.87
N VAL A 252 12.25 -8.62 5.32
CA VAL A 252 11.96 -7.20 5.52
C VAL A 252 11.73 -6.94 7.01
N VAL A 253 12.40 -5.95 7.55
CA VAL A 253 12.13 -5.41 8.89
C VAL A 253 11.78 -3.94 8.74
N GLY A 254 10.68 -3.49 9.30
CA GLY A 254 10.31 -2.09 9.13
C GLY A 254 9.32 -1.57 10.16
N VAL A 255 9.39 -0.26 10.39
CA VAL A 255 8.37 0.46 11.17
C VAL A 255 7.09 0.64 10.34
N ASP A 256 6.00 1.01 11.00
CA ASP A 256 4.69 1.27 10.35
C ASP A 256 4.82 2.25 9.16
N THR A 257 4.96 1.70 7.98
CA THR A 257 5.08 2.39 6.68
C THR A 257 4.35 1.62 5.58
N GLY A 258 3.90 2.34 4.56
CA GLY A 258 3.19 1.74 3.43
C GLY A 258 3.97 0.64 2.68
N LEU A 259 5.30 0.67 2.72
CA LEU A 259 6.15 -0.32 2.05
C LEU A 259 6.11 -1.71 2.70
N LEU A 260 5.73 -1.81 3.99
CA LEU A 260 5.54 -3.12 4.64
C LEU A 260 4.40 -3.93 3.99
N HIS A 261 3.37 -3.24 3.53
CA HIS A 261 2.24 -3.91 2.87
C HIS A 261 2.65 -4.53 1.53
N LEU A 262 3.63 -3.95 0.83
CA LEU A 262 4.21 -4.57 -0.37
C LEU A 262 4.99 -5.83 -0.03
N ALA A 263 5.79 -5.83 1.05
CA ALA A 263 6.48 -7.03 1.51
C ALA A 263 5.48 -8.16 1.83
N ALA A 264 4.38 -7.83 2.52
CA ALA A 264 3.30 -8.77 2.80
C ALA A 264 2.61 -9.28 1.53
N ALA A 265 2.34 -8.38 0.57
CA ALA A 265 1.70 -8.70 -0.70
C ALA A 265 2.56 -9.63 -1.59
N TYR A 266 3.88 -9.55 -1.48
CA TYR A 266 4.82 -10.45 -2.14
C TYR A 266 5.22 -11.66 -1.29
N GLU A 267 4.56 -11.87 -0.15
CA GLU A 267 4.85 -12.98 0.77
C GLU A 267 6.32 -13.07 1.15
N VAL A 268 6.97 -11.92 1.33
CA VAL A 268 8.34 -11.84 1.85
C VAL A 268 8.28 -12.00 3.36
N PRO A 269 9.17 -12.80 3.99
CA PRO A 269 9.29 -12.83 5.44
C PRO A 269 9.38 -11.42 6.00
N LEU A 270 8.50 -11.07 6.94
CA LEU A 270 8.28 -9.70 7.37
C LEU A 270 8.21 -9.57 8.89
N ILE A 271 8.99 -8.66 9.44
CA ILE A 271 8.84 -8.19 10.82
C ILE A 271 8.36 -6.74 10.80
N ALA A 272 7.15 -6.52 11.26
CA ALA A 272 6.53 -5.22 11.34
C ALA A 272 6.65 -4.65 12.76
N VAL A 273 7.40 -3.57 12.90
CA VAL A 273 7.67 -2.90 14.18
C VAL A 273 6.66 -1.79 14.40
N PHE A 274 5.79 -1.95 15.39
CA PHE A 274 4.78 -0.96 15.75
C PHE A 274 5.10 -0.30 17.11
N LEU A 275 4.95 1.04 17.18
CA LEU A 275 5.28 1.81 18.37
C LEU A 275 4.10 2.67 18.88
N ALA A 276 3.31 3.24 17.96
CA ALA A 276 2.28 4.23 18.30
C ALA A 276 0.91 3.94 17.70
N THR A 277 0.77 2.87 16.95
CA THR A 277 -0.47 2.50 16.25
C THR A 277 -0.86 1.06 16.54
N ASP A 278 -2.16 0.78 16.47
CA ASP A 278 -2.68 -0.58 16.53
C ASP A 278 -2.60 -1.23 15.12
N PRO A 279 -1.90 -2.35 14.95
CA PRO A 279 -1.81 -3.05 13.68
C PRO A 279 -3.12 -3.73 13.25
N GLY A 280 -4.08 -3.94 14.15
CA GLY A 280 -5.26 -4.73 13.89
C GLY A 280 -6.14 -4.26 12.72
N LEU A 281 -6.20 -2.94 12.48
CA LEU A 281 -7.04 -2.36 11.43
C LEU A 281 -6.31 -2.10 10.11
N THR A 282 -5.00 -1.86 10.18
CA THR A 282 -4.22 -1.42 9.01
C THR A 282 -2.81 -2.00 8.96
N GLY A 283 -2.47 -2.98 9.77
CA GLY A 283 -1.18 -3.66 9.73
C GLY A 283 -0.99 -4.48 8.44
N PRO A 284 0.22 -5.00 8.19
CA PRO A 284 0.43 -5.89 7.07
C PRO A 284 -0.29 -7.22 7.29
N VAL A 285 -1.03 -7.66 6.27
CA VAL A 285 -1.71 -8.96 6.21
C VAL A 285 -1.39 -9.65 4.90
N GLY A 286 -1.41 -10.98 4.88
CA GLY A 286 -1.11 -11.78 3.68
C GLY A 286 -0.90 -13.25 4.04
N ASN A 287 -0.57 -14.08 3.06
CA ASN A 287 -0.34 -15.51 3.25
C ASN A 287 1.12 -15.83 3.63
N GLY A 288 2.03 -14.86 3.51
CA GLY A 288 3.44 -15.00 3.86
C GLY A 288 3.69 -14.96 5.38
N PRO A 289 4.90 -15.28 5.80
CA PRO A 289 5.29 -15.27 7.21
C PRO A 289 5.46 -13.82 7.71
N ILE A 290 4.50 -13.36 8.50
CA ILE A 290 4.45 -12.01 9.06
C ILE A 290 4.49 -12.10 10.58
N THR A 291 5.40 -11.38 11.21
CA THR A 291 5.43 -11.18 12.65
C THR A 291 5.32 -9.70 12.99
N VAL A 292 4.37 -9.37 13.84
CA VAL A 292 4.22 -8.01 14.38
C VAL A 292 4.86 -7.96 15.76
N VAL A 293 5.71 -6.97 16.00
CA VAL A 293 6.35 -6.74 17.30
C VAL A 293 6.06 -5.33 17.80
N GLY A 294 5.80 -5.20 19.10
CA GLY A 294 5.38 -3.95 19.71
C GLY A 294 3.92 -3.61 19.47
N GLY A 295 3.57 -2.35 19.63
CA GLY A 295 2.21 -1.86 19.51
C GLY A 295 2.05 -0.50 20.20
N LYS A 296 0.81 -0.03 20.31
CA LYS A 296 0.53 1.20 21.06
C LYS A 296 1.01 1.02 22.50
N ASP A 297 1.87 1.94 22.94
CA ASP A 297 2.44 1.98 24.29
C ASP A 297 3.34 0.77 24.67
N VAL A 298 3.71 -0.07 23.70
CA VAL A 298 4.61 -1.22 23.88
C VAL A 298 5.83 -1.04 22.98
N TYR A 299 6.94 -0.58 23.56
CA TYR A 299 8.19 -0.42 22.84
C TYR A 299 8.88 -1.79 22.62
N PRO A 300 9.09 -2.24 21.38
CA PRO A 300 9.80 -3.49 21.11
C PRO A 300 11.32 -3.27 21.18
N SER A 301 12.01 -4.04 22.02
CA SER A 301 13.48 -4.05 22.00
C SER A 301 13.99 -4.78 20.74
N PHE A 302 15.28 -4.58 20.39
CA PHE A 302 15.86 -5.26 19.23
C PHE A 302 15.98 -6.78 19.45
N GLU A 303 16.13 -7.25 20.70
CA GLU A 303 16.13 -8.68 21.03
C GLU A 303 14.81 -9.35 20.64
N ARG A 304 13.67 -8.68 20.87
CA ARG A 304 12.36 -9.17 20.41
C ARG A 304 12.25 -9.25 18.91
N VAL A 305 12.88 -8.33 18.19
CA VAL A 305 12.94 -8.38 16.72
C VAL A 305 13.80 -9.55 16.26
N ILE A 306 14.93 -9.83 16.94
CA ILE A 306 15.77 -11.01 16.67
C ILE A 306 14.99 -12.30 16.91
N GLU A 307 14.36 -12.46 18.09
CA GLU A 307 13.53 -13.62 18.41
C GLU A 307 12.43 -13.88 17.37
N ALA A 308 11.86 -12.79 16.82
CA ALA A 308 10.89 -12.88 15.74
C ALA A 308 11.55 -13.35 14.44
N ALA A 309 12.74 -12.85 14.11
CA ALA A 309 13.48 -13.22 12.90
C ALA A 309 13.90 -14.69 12.90
N GLU A 310 14.33 -15.21 14.04
CA GLU A 310 14.74 -16.62 14.21
C GLU A 310 13.60 -17.61 13.96
N LYS A 311 12.37 -17.19 14.16
CA LYS A 311 11.16 -18.01 13.93
C LYS A 311 10.66 -17.96 12.49
N LEU A 312 11.15 -17.01 11.67
CA LEU A 312 10.72 -16.86 10.30
C LEU A 312 11.56 -17.75 9.37
N PRO A 313 10.94 -18.38 8.35
CA PRO A 313 11.67 -19.07 7.31
C PRO A 313 12.38 -18.02 6.43
N LEU A 314 13.65 -17.76 6.70
CA LEU A 314 14.44 -16.86 5.84
C LEU A 314 14.56 -17.50 4.45
N LYS A 315 14.08 -16.83 3.41
CA LYS A 315 14.20 -17.34 2.04
C LYS A 315 15.68 -17.49 1.66
N HIS A 316 16.05 -18.70 1.29
CA HIS A 316 17.38 -19.07 0.80
C HIS A 316 17.62 -18.59 -0.61
#